data_f50882c50a375bf71dca7c11133e07fd
#
_entry.id   f50882c50a375bf71dca7c11133e07fd
#
_cell.length_a   1.000
_cell.length_b   1.000
_cell.length_c   1.000
_cell.angle_alpha   90.00
_cell.angle_beta   90.00
_cell.angle_gamma   90.00
#
_symmetry.space_group_name_H-M   'P 1'
#
loop_
_entity.id
_entity.type
_entity.pdbx_description
1 polymer ?
#
loop_
_entity_poly.entity_id
_entity_poly.type
_entity_poly.pdbx_seq_one_letter_code
_entity_poly.pdbx_strand_id
1 'polypeptide(L)'
;MFDWLRRLAVFLVLSMLPGMAVAAEAPLSLKVMTFNIFLGGDQVNFAKVIEAIEASGADIVCLQEAEGRTAEIAAILGWPYAAANRNILARVPLFAPPTAIGPDGNDLNYVFAEVTPGKFIAVADVHLPSDPYGPYALRDDGKMVDEIVALEKETRLPAIEAYIAPLKTVADGGTPVVIVGDFNTPSHLDWTAAMIGQRAQITAAIDWPVTKALSDAGFTDAYRAVHPDPLTKPGITWSYGYPFPHVEANEALDRIDLIQILGPVKAVAAEILGDPAMPDTDIAVSPWPSDHRAVVATLEVTPGPAPAMVSPMKRGVMAGDAVDVRFHGATEDGRVQDGRVALLPAGGDVAAPLATLYTNNGTDRASLMSFGTATLAPGAYDAALVDSDGQELARAPFWVRAAGTRPSVATDKASYASGEAITVTWADAPGNRFDWLGIYAKDDPAEDNYQYFFYVNSTVSGSLVLDKDMLGDALPPGDYDVRLMRDDAYMRLAGASFSVK
;
A
#
# COMPACT_ATOMS: atom_id res chain seq x y z
N MET A 1 -74.15 -55.89 -6.09
CA MET A 1 -73.96 -56.61 -4.83
C MET A 1 -72.46 -56.67 -4.61
N PHE A 2 -72.02 -55.94 -3.62
CA PHE A 2 -70.66 -55.78 -3.10
C PHE A 2 -69.52 -55.37 -4.04
N ASP A 3 -69.32 -54.00 -4.09
CA ASP A 3 -68.09 -53.29 -4.48
C ASP A 3 -67.01 -53.49 -3.44
N TRP A 4 -65.78 -53.71 -3.90
CA TRP A 4 -64.57 -53.67 -3.08
C TRP A 4 -63.59 -52.61 -3.60
N LEU A 5 -63.59 -51.44 -2.91
CA LEU A 5 -62.66 -50.34 -3.10
C LEU A 5 -61.24 -50.75 -2.62
N ARG A 6 -60.31 -50.89 -3.55
CA ARG A 6 -58.89 -50.97 -3.26
C ARG A 6 -58.32 -49.57 -3.17
N ARG A 7 -57.98 -49.17 -1.95
CA ARG A 7 -57.18 -47.96 -1.73
C ARG A 7 -55.69 -48.29 -1.98
N LEU A 8 -55.08 -47.73 -3.02
CA LEU A 8 -53.64 -47.71 -3.20
C LEU A 8 -53.03 -46.59 -2.29
N ALA A 9 -52.26 -46.97 -1.28
CA ALA A 9 -51.45 -46.08 -0.51
C ALA A 9 -50.12 -45.91 -1.27
N VAL A 10 -49.87 -44.73 -1.85
CA VAL A 10 -48.57 -44.34 -2.41
C VAL A 10 -47.70 -43.89 -1.26
N PHE A 11 -46.72 -44.71 -0.86
CA PHE A 11 -45.64 -44.28 0.02
C PHE A 11 -44.62 -43.45 -0.77
N LEU A 12 -44.63 -42.14 -0.53
CA LEU A 12 -43.58 -41.22 -0.99
C LEU A 12 -42.35 -41.44 -0.09
N VAL A 13 -41.36 -42.19 -0.59
CA VAL A 13 -40.05 -42.30 0.06
C VAL A 13 -39.28 -41.02 -0.32
N LEU A 14 -39.27 -40.06 0.59
CA LEU A 14 -38.35 -38.91 0.51
C LEU A 14 -36.92 -39.42 0.78
N SER A 15 -36.14 -39.68 -0.25
CA SER A 15 -34.72 -39.94 -0.11
C SER A 15 -34.04 -38.62 0.27
N MET A 16 -33.72 -38.42 1.54
CA MET A 16 -32.76 -37.41 1.98
C MET A 16 -31.40 -37.78 1.40
N LEU A 17 -30.99 -37.09 0.34
CA LEU A 17 -29.60 -37.06 -0.08
C LEU A 17 -28.81 -36.41 1.06
N PRO A 18 -27.75 -37.02 1.59
CA PRO A 18 -26.87 -36.34 2.51
C PRO A 18 -26.28 -35.16 1.76
N GLY A 19 -26.52 -33.94 2.24
CA GLY A 19 -25.82 -32.76 1.76
C GLY A 19 -24.31 -33.06 1.84
N MET A 20 -23.61 -33.07 0.71
CA MET A 20 -22.16 -33.09 0.70
C MET A 20 -21.73 -31.79 1.39
N ALA A 21 -21.28 -31.92 2.64
CA ALA A 21 -20.53 -30.83 3.27
C ALA A 21 -19.31 -30.62 2.39
N VAL A 22 -19.26 -29.50 1.70
CA VAL A 22 -18.02 -29.05 1.05
C VAL A 22 -16.99 -28.96 2.18
N ALA A 23 -15.97 -29.78 2.13
CA ALA A 23 -14.88 -29.74 3.10
C ALA A 23 -14.31 -28.32 3.04
N ALA A 24 -14.27 -27.65 4.19
CA ALA A 24 -13.62 -26.34 4.26
C ALA A 24 -12.17 -26.50 3.76
N GLU A 25 -11.77 -25.65 2.83
CA GLU A 25 -10.41 -25.65 2.30
C GLU A 25 -9.44 -25.43 3.47
N ALA A 26 -8.37 -26.23 3.53
CA ALA A 26 -7.40 -26.10 4.61
C ALA A 26 -6.70 -24.73 4.51
N PRO A 27 -6.47 -24.03 5.63
CA PRO A 27 -5.76 -22.76 5.63
C PRO A 27 -4.37 -22.90 5.00
N LEU A 28 -3.96 -21.92 4.23
CA LEU A 28 -2.63 -21.81 3.66
C LEU A 28 -1.71 -21.04 4.63
N SER A 29 -0.45 -21.45 4.71
CA SER A 29 0.58 -20.69 5.43
C SER A 29 1.19 -19.69 4.47
N LEU A 30 1.22 -18.42 4.88
CA LEU A 30 1.78 -17.30 4.11
C LEU A 30 2.61 -16.42 5.02
N LYS A 31 3.79 -16.01 4.56
CA LYS A 31 4.63 -15.05 5.28
C LYS A 31 4.54 -13.67 4.64
N VAL A 32 4.16 -12.67 5.44
CA VAL A 32 4.08 -11.26 5.02
C VAL A 32 5.06 -10.44 5.86
N MET A 33 5.86 -9.60 5.19
CA MET A 33 6.87 -8.74 5.81
C MET A 33 6.57 -7.27 5.53
N THR A 34 6.80 -6.42 6.54
CA THR A 34 6.94 -4.97 6.36
C THR A 34 8.36 -4.55 6.69
N PHE A 35 8.92 -3.64 5.89
CA PHE A 35 10.28 -3.17 6.07
C PHE A 35 10.45 -1.75 5.53
N ASN A 36 10.56 -0.77 6.43
CA ASN A 36 11.09 0.55 6.08
C ASN A 36 12.60 0.39 5.86
N ILE A 37 13.07 0.59 4.61
CA ILE A 37 14.45 0.31 4.21
C ILE A 37 15.39 1.50 4.33
N PHE A 38 14.92 2.61 4.86
CA PHE A 38 15.66 3.85 5.09
C PHE A 38 16.26 4.44 3.80
N LEU A 39 15.54 5.39 3.21
CA LEU A 39 15.98 6.22 2.07
C LEU A 39 16.60 5.40 0.93
N GLY A 40 15.83 4.42 0.40
CA GLY A 40 16.26 3.55 -0.70
C GLY A 40 17.20 2.42 -0.30
N GLY A 41 17.51 2.26 1.00
CA GLY A 41 18.36 1.19 1.52
C GLY A 41 19.86 1.37 1.32
N ASP A 42 20.31 2.54 0.84
CA ASP A 42 21.72 2.82 0.57
C ASP A 42 22.46 3.45 1.76
N GLN A 43 21.76 3.81 2.83
CA GLN A 43 22.34 4.55 3.94
C GLN A 43 23.41 3.76 4.70
N VAL A 44 23.28 2.44 4.73
CA VAL A 44 24.27 1.54 5.35
C VAL A 44 24.82 0.55 4.34
N ASN A 45 23.98 -0.33 3.80
CA ASN A 45 24.39 -1.36 2.84
C ASN A 45 23.18 -1.98 2.14
N PHE A 46 22.95 -1.62 0.90
CA PHE A 46 21.82 -2.13 0.13
C PHE A 46 21.78 -3.66 0.00
N ALA A 47 22.93 -4.32 -0.12
CA ALA A 47 22.96 -5.78 -0.18
C ALA A 47 22.42 -6.44 1.09
N LYS A 48 22.47 -5.74 2.24
CA LYS A 48 21.89 -6.22 3.49
C LYS A 48 20.38 -6.06 3.55
N VAL A 49 19.78 -5.13 2.79
CA VAL A 49 18.32 -5.08 2.58
C VAL A 49 17.88 -6.37 1.87
N ILE A 50 18.58 -6.77 0.82
CA ILE A 50 18.31 -8.02 0.08
C ILE A 50 18.45 -9.23 0.99
N GLU A 51 19.55 -9.31 1.76
CA GLU A 51 19.79 -10.39 2.72
C GLU A 51 18.70 -10.48 3.79
N ALA A 52 18.22 -9.34 4.30
CA ALA A 52 17.14 -9.31 5.29
C ALA A 52 15.81 -9.86 4.72
N ILE A 53 15.47 -9.49 3.48
CA ILE A 53 14.28 -10.01 2.80
C ILE A 53 14.41 -11.52 2.58
N GLU A 54 15.57 -12.01 2.13
CA GLU A 54 15.81 -13.44 1.96
C GLU A 54 15.74 -14.20 3.29
N ALA A 55 16.37 -13.66 4.34
CA ALA A 55 16.40 -14.28 5.68
C ALA A 55 15.00 -14.37 6.32
N SER A 56 14.08 -13.43 6.01
CA SER A 56 12.71 -13.46 6.50
C SER A 56 11.92 -14.67 5.99
N GLY A 57 12.29 -15.17 4.80
CA GLY A 57 11.53 -16.21 4.10
C GLY A 57 10.12 -15.74 3.67
N ALA A 58 9.89 -14.44 3.54
CA ALA A 58 8.60 -13.87 3.16
C ALA A 58 8.15 -14.27 1.75
N ASP A 59 6.83 -14.35 1.57
CA ASP A 59 6.17 -14.55 0.29
C ASP A 59 5.71 -13.22 -0.33
N ILE A 60 5.40 -12.24 0.53
CA ILE A 60 5.00 -10.88 0.19
C ILE A 60 5.77 -9.92 1.08
N VAL A 61 6.34 -8.88 0.49
CA VAL A 61 7.07 -7.81 1.18
C VAL A 61 6.50 -6.47 0.79
N CYS A 62 6.21 -5.65 1.78
CA CYS A 62 5.83 -4.25 1.65
C CYS A 62 7.00 -3.39 2.15
N LEU A 63 7.40 -2.42 1.34
CA LEU A 63 8.56 -1.59 1.61
C LEU A 63 8.11 -0.14 1.84
N GLN A 64 8.67 0.50 2.86
CA GLN A 64 8.57 1.93 3.03
C GLN A 64 9.93 2.55 2.71
N GLU A 65 9.93 3.78 2.26
CA GLU A 65 11.13 4.52 1.79
C GLU A 65 11.92 3.77 0.70
N ALA A 66 11.19 3.08 -0.19
CA ALA A 66 11.83 2.27 -1.23
C ALA A 66 12.43 3.08 -2.37
N GLU A 67 12.15 4.38 -2.48
CA GLU A 67 12.68 5.31 -3.48
C GLU A 67 12.56 4.81 -4.93
N GLY A 68 11.48 4.08 -5.23
CA GLY A 68 11.22 3.48 -6.54
C GLY A 68 12.12 2.29 -6.87
N ARG A 69 12.80 1.69 -5.88
CA ARG A 69 13.69 0.53 -6.07
C ARG A 69 12.98 -0.81 -5.94
N THR A 70 11.68 -0.83 -5.65
CA THR A 70 10.91 -2.09 -5.45
C THR A 70 11.07 -3.09 -6.60
N ALA A 71 11.02 -2.61 -7.87
CA ALA A 71 11.24 -3.48 -9.03
C ALA A 71 12.69 -3.98 -9.15
N GLU A 72 13.67 -3.16 -8.77
CA GLU A 72 15.09 -3.54 -8.70
C GLU A 72 15.31 -4.63 -7.64
N ILE A 73 14.75 -4.43 -6.43
CA ILE A 73 14.81 -5.39 -5.33
C ILE A 73 14.19 -6.73 -5.76
N ALA A 74 13.00 -6.70 -6.36
CA ALA A 74 12.34 -7.90 -6.88
C ALA A 74 13.20 -8.63 -7.92
N ALA A 75 13.84 -7.88 -8.84
CA ALA A 75 14.71 -8.46 -9.87
C ALA A 75 15.96 -9.11 -9.27
N ILE A 76 16.60 -8.49 -8.26
CA ILE A 76 17.77 -9.05 -7.56
C ILE A 76 17.38 -10.34 -6.83
N LEU A 77 16.23 -10.34 -6.15
CA LEU A 77 15.69 -11.53 -5.46
C LEU A 77 15.20 -12.63 -6.42
N GLY A 78 15.12 -12.33 -7.73
CA GLY A 78 14.53 -13.24 -8.71
C GLY A 78 13.01 -13.44 -8.50
N TRP A 79 12.33 -12.48 -7.87
CA TRP A 79 10.88 -12.55 -7.65
C TRP A 79 10.11 -12.06 -8.88
N PRO A 80 9.10 -12.82 -9.31
CA PRO A 80 8.44 -12.54 -10.59
C PRO A 80 7.44 -11.38 -10.55
N TYR A 81 7.04 -10.91 -9.36
CA TYR A 81 5.95 -9.95 -9.23
C TYR A 81 6.34 -8.75 -8.35
N ALA A 82 6.14 -7.56 -8.90
CA ALA A 82 6.27 -6.30 -8.19
C ALA A 82 5.18 -5.32 -8.65
N ALA A 83 4.44 -4.78 -7.71
CA ALA A 83 3.63 -3.58 -7.89
C ALA A 83 4.49 -2.37 -7.48
N ALA A 84 5.42 -1.99 -8.38
CA ALA A 84 6.47 -1.02 -8.06
C ALA A 84 5.94 0.36 -7.66
N ASN A 85 4.79 0.76 -8.20
CA ASN A 85 4.11 2.00 -7.83
C ASN A 85 3.35 1.92 -6.49
N ARG A 86 3.45 0.79 -5.79
CA ARG A 86 2.81 0.50 -4.50
C ARG A 86 3.77 -0.05 -3.46
N ASN A 87 5.05 -0.15 -3.82
CA ASN A 87 6.14 -0.67 -2.99
C ASN A 87 5.90 -2.09 -2.44
N ILE A 88 5.15 -2.91 -3.20
CA ILE A 88 4.84 -4.29 -2.84
C ILE A 88 5.49 -5.25 -3.85
N LEU A 89 6.26 -6.21 -3.36
CA LEU A 89 6.81 -7.30 -4.16
C LEU A 89 6.39 -8.66 -3.59
N ALA A 90 6.27 -9.67 -4.46
CA ALA A 90 5.75 -10.97 -4.04
C ALA A 90 6.26 -12.13 -4.91
N ARG A 91 6.16 -13.34 -4.36
CA ARG A 91 6.33 -14.61 -5.09
C ARG A 91 5.06 -15.04 -5.82
N VAL A 92 3.93 -14.39 -5.54
CA VAL A 92 2.61 -14.67 -6.13
C VAL A 92 2.12 -13.49 -6.97
N PRO A 93 1.21 -13.72 -7.94
CA PRO A 93 0.69 -12.65 -8.79
C PRO A 93 0.01 -11.53 -8.00
N LEU A 94 0.30 -10.28 -8.39
CA LEU A 94 -0.28 -9.07 -7.81
C LEU A 94 -1.20 -8.38 -8.80
N PHE A 95 -2.34 -7.89 -8.32
CA PHE A 95 -3.34 -7.15 -9.09
C PHE A 95 -3.68 -5.86 -8.37
N ALA A 96 -3.67 -4.74 -9.10
CA ALA A 96 -4.23 -3.50 -8.58
C ALA A 96 -5.76 -3.62 -8.51
N PRO A 97 -6.42 -3.13 -7.46
CA PRO A 97 -7.87 -3.14 -7.38
C PRO A 97 -8.50 -2.27 -8.48
N PRO A 98 -9.73 -2.59 -8.94
CA PRO A 98 -10.36 -1.86 -10.04
C PRO A 98 -10.67 -0.41 -9.71
N THR A 99 -10.94 -0.11 -8.45
CA THR A 99 -11.16 1.24 -7.91
C THR A 99 -10.58 1.29 -6.51
N ALA A 100 -9.31 1.66 -6.41
CA ALA A 100 -8.66 1.90 -5.13
C ALA A 100 -8.78 3.36 -4.69
N ILE A 101 -9.90 4.03 -5.04
CA ILE A 101 -10.11 5.43 -4.71
C ILE A 101 -10.71 5.51 -3.31
N GLY A 102 -9.98 6.12 -2.38
CA GLY A 102 -10.46 6.42 -1.04
C GLY A 102 -11.54 7.50 -1.02
N PRO A 103 -12.14 7.76 0.14
CA PRO A 103 -13.20 8.76 0.29
C PRO A 103 -12.80 10.19 -0.12
N ASP A 104 -11.51 10.49 -0.04
CA ASP A 104 -10.87 11.75 -0.43
C ASP A 104 -10.53 11.85 -1.93
N GLY A 105 -10.86 10.82 -2.72
CA GLY A 105 -10.51 10.73 -4.14
C GLY A 105 -9.10 10.23 -4.42
N ASN A 106 -8.32 9.88 -3.39
CA ASN A 106 -6.97 9.37 -3.51
C ASN A 106 -6.94 7.86 -3.77
N ASP A 107 -5.94 7.40 -4.54
CA ASP A 107 -5.72 5.97 -4.80
C ASP A 107 -5.17 5.29 -3.54
N LEU A 108 -5.92 4.34 -2.98
CA LEU A 108 -5.49 3.55 -1.83
C LEU A 108 -4.35 2.60 -2.21
N ASN A 109 -3.33 2.54 -1.38
CA ASN A 109 -2.16 1.70 -1.61
C ASN A 109 -2.40 0.26 -1.15
N TYR A 110 -3.12 -0.54 -1.95
CA TYR A 110 -3.27 -1.96 -1.71
C TYR A 110 -3.32 -2.76 -3.02
N VAL A 111 -3.11 -4.06 -2.92
CA VAL A 111 -3.17 -5.03 -4.02
C VAL A 111 -3.99 -6.24 -3.59
N PHE A 112 -4.50 -6.98 -4.57
CA PHE A 112 -4.90 -8.36 -4.39
C PHE A 112 -3.75 -9.29 -4.79
N ALA A 113 -3.31 -10.15 -3.87
CA ALA A 113 -2.31 -11.18 -4.13
C ALA A 113 -3.01 -12.53 -4.36
N GLU A 114 -2.81 -13.14 -5.52
CA GLU A 114 -3.39 -14.44 -5.88
C GLU A 114 -2.54 -15.55 -5.28
N VAL A 115 -2.90 -16.01 -4.10
CA VAL A 115 -2.12 -17.01 -3.34
C VAL A 115 -2.39 -18.45 -3.77
N THR A 116 -3.56 -18.71 -4.34
CA THR A 116 -3.87 -19.89 -5.16
C THR A 116 -4.75 -19.45 -6.33
N PRO A 117 -4.83 -20.24 -7.41
CA PRO A 117 -5.60 -19.84 -8.58
C PRO A 117 -7.02 -19.40 -8.27
N GLY A 118 -7.37 -18.15 -8.61
CA GLY A 118 -8.69 -17.55 -8.38
C GLY A 118 -8.99 -17.21 -6.93
N LYS A 119 -8.02 -17.36 -6.01
CA LYS A 119 -8.19 -17.09 -4.58
C LYS A 119 -7.14 -16.12 -4.08
N PHE A 120 -7.59 -15.11 -3.34
CA PHE A 120 -6.82 -13.91 -3.03
C PHE A 120 -6.76 -13.60 -1.54
N ILE A 121 -5.77 -12.78 -1.21
CA ILE A 121 -5.76 -11.92 -0.04
C ILE A 121 -5.61 -10.47 -0.51
N ALA A 122 -6.11 -9.51 0.24
CA ALA A 122 -5.81 -8.09 0.03
C ALA A 122 -4.67 -7.66 0.95
N VAL A 123 -3.65 -6.99 0.38
CA VAL A 123 -2.49 -6.52 1.12
C VAL A 123 -2.34 -5.03 0.88
N ALA A 124 -2.41 -4.24 1.95
CA ALA A 124 -2.18 -2.81 1.93
C ALA A 124 -0.84 -2.48 2.56
N ASP A 125 -0.12 -1.56 1.93
CA ASP A 125 1.12 -0.98 2.43
C ASP A 125 0.87 0.48 2.81
N VAL A 126 1.19 0.85 4.04
CA VAL A 126 1.02 2.22 4.54
C VAL A 126 2.36 2.76 5.03
N HIS A 127 2.58 4.04 4.76
CA HIS A 127 3.60 4.87 5.41
C HIS A 127 2.87 6.15 5.84
N LEU A 128 2.57 6.24 7.15
CA LEU A 128 1.81 7.37 7.68
C LEU A 128 2.75 8.56 7.97
N PRO A 129 2.23 9.78 8.07
CA PRO A 129 3.07 10.96 8.34
C PRO A 129 3.99 10.78 9.55
N SER A 130 5.29 11.05 9.39
CA SER A 130 6.30 10.93 10.45
C SER A 130 6.11 12.00 11.52
N ASP A 131 5.80 13.22 11.12
CA ASP A 131 5.77 14.38 11.97
C ASP A 131 4.39 15.07 12.05
N PRO A 132 4.10 15.68 13.20
CA PRO A 132 4.81 15.63 14.49
C PRO A 132 4.64 14.25 15.14
N TYR A 133 5.72 13.69 15.74
CA TYR A 133 5.69 12.38 16.38
C TYR A 133 5.18 12.47 17.83
N GLY A 134 4.08 11.78 18.13
CA GLY A 134 3.40 11.86 19.42
C GLY A 134 4.28 11.56 20.64
N PRO A 135 5.11 10.50 20.65
CA PRO A 135 6.04 10.23 21.75
C PRO A 135 7.07 11.35 22.02
N TYR A 136 7.55 12.02 20.97
CA TYR A 136 8.44 13.18 21.14
C TYR A 136 7.70 14.38 21.72
N ALA A 137 6.50 14.64 21.25
CA ALA A 137 5.67 15.73 21.78
C ALA A 137 5.36 15.53 23.28
N LEU A 138 5.21 14.27 23.74
CA LEU A 138 5.08 13.94 25.15
C LEU A 138 6.39 14.15 25.92
N ARG A 139 7.52 13.69 25.36
CA ARG A 139 8.84 13.70 25.99
C ARG A 139 9.45 15.11 26.06
N ASP A 140 9.47 15.80 24.92
CA ASP A 140 10.25 17.03 24.73
C ASP A 140 9.42 18.29 24.93
N ASP A 141 8.16 18.28 24.46
CA ASP A 141 7.26 19.42 24.57
C ASP A 141 6.42 19.40 25.85
N GLY A 142 6.42 18.28 26.60
CA GLY A 142 5.65 18.09 27.81
C GLY A 142 4.14 18.17 27.61
N LYS A 143 3.66 17.83 26.39
CA LYS A 143 2.23 17.83 26.06
C LYS A 143 1.46 16.82 26.91
N MET A 144 0.22 17.17 27.23
CA MET A 144 -0.68 16.28 27.95
C MET A 144 -1.24 15.20 27.01
N VAL A 145 -1.70 14.09 27.59
CA VAL A 145 -2.26 12.95 26.81
C VAL A 145 -3.36 13.39 25.86
N ASP A 146 -4.26 14.27 26.29
CA ASP A 146 -5.36 14.77 25.44
C ASP A 146 -4.84 15.58 24.23
N GLU A 147 -3.74 16.31 24.39
CA GLU A 147 -3.09 17.07 23.33
C GLU A 147 -2.40 16.11 22.34
N ILE A 148 -1.78 15.03 22.83
CA ILE A 148 -1.19 13.98 21.98
C ILE A 148 -2.27 13.27 21.16
N VAL A 149 -3.39 12.88 21.81
CA VAL A 149 -4.52 12.25 21.13
C VAL A 149 -5.13 13.19 20.07
N ALA A 150 -5.22 14.49 20.35
CA ALA A 150 -5.68 15.47 19.36
C ALA A 150 -4.72 15.58 18.17
N LEU A 151 -3.41 15.64 18.44
CA LEU A 151 -2.36 15.65 17.41
C LEU A 151 -2.46 14.44 16.47
N GLU A 152 -2.56 13.23 17.04
CA GLU A 152 -2.68 11.99 16.26
C GLU A 152 -3.97 11.93 15.42
N LYS A 153 -5.07 12.46 15.95
CA LYS A 153 -6.34 12.57 15.23
C LYS A 153 -6.30 13.56 14.07
N GLU A 154 -5.48 14.58 14.17
CA GLU A 154 -5.31 15.56 13.10
C GLU A 154 -4.35 15.06 12.02
N THR A 155 -3.27 14.38 12.40
CA THR A 155 -2.18 14.01 11.50
C THR A 155 -2.35 12.64 10.83
N ARG A 156 -2.51 11.57 11.60
CA ARG A 156 -2.42 10.18 11.12
C ARG A 156 -3.75 9.47 10.99
N LEU A 157 -4.71 9.78 11.88
CA LEU A 157 -5.99 9.07 11.89
C LEU A 157 -6.73 9.17 10.55
N PRO A 158 -6.85 10.34 9.87
CA PRO A 158 -7.54 10.44 8.59
C PRO A 158 -6.93 9.55 7.51
N ALA A 159 -5.60 9.41 7.50
CA ALA A 159 -4.89 8.61 6.52
C ALA A 159 -5.21 7.11 6.66
N ILE A 160 -5.32 6.58 7.88
CA ILE A 160 -5.68 5.16 8.09
C ILE A 160 -7.19 4.92 7.97
N GLU A 161 -8.04 5.85 8.38
CA GLU A 161 -9.50 5.73 8.24
C GLU A 161 -9.93 5.54 6.79
N ALA A 162 -9.20 6.14 5.83
CA ALA A 162 -9.43 5.94 4.41
C ALA A 162 -9.38 4.46 3.98
N TYR A 163 -8.56 3.65 4.64
CA TYR A 163 -8.41 2.21 4.37
C TYR A 163 -9.47 1.34 5.06
N ILE A 164 -9.98 1.76 6.23
CA ILE A 164 -10.80 0.90 7.09
C ILE A 164 -12.08 0.45 6.38
N ALA A 165 -12.88 1.36 5.86
CA ALA A 165 -14.18 1.01 5.28
C ALA A 165 -14.06 0.19 3.97
N PRO A 166 -13.20 0.54 3.00
CA PRO A 166 -13.00 -0.25 1.79
C PRO A 166 -12.46 -1.66 2.09
N LEU A 167 -11.44 -1.78 2.94
CA LEU A 167 -10.82 -3.06 3.25
C LEU A 167 -11.73 -3.94 4.13
N LYS A 168 -12.53 -3.31 5.02
CA LYS A 168 -13.57 -4.06 5.73
C LYS A 168 -14.60 -4.65 4.77
N THR A 169 -14.99 -3.92 3.72
CA THR A 169 -15.89 -4.46 2.68
C THR A 169 -15.28 -5.69 1.99
N VAL A 170 -13.97 -5.67 1.71
CA VAL A 170 -13.23 -6.82 1.16
C VAL A 170 -13.27 -8.00 2.13
N ALA A 171 -13.01 -7.76 3.41
CA ALA A 171 -13.02 -8.80 4.45
C ALA A 171 -14.43 -9.39 4.67
N ASP A 172 -15.45 -8.55 4.69
CA ASP A 172 -16.86 -8.96 4.80
C ASP A 172 -17.30 -9.81 3.58
N GLY A 173 -16.66 -9.61 2.42
CA GLY A 173 -16.78 -10.46 1.23
C GLY A 173 -16.06 -11.81 1.33
N GLY A 174 -15.39 -12.10 2.43
CA GLY A 174 -14.70 -13.39 2.69
C GLY A 174 -13.23 -13.42 2.26
N THR A 175 -12.65 -12.31 1.85
CA THR A 175 -11.24 -12.23 1.45
C THR A 175 -10.40 -11.72 2.61
N PRO A 176 -9.34 -12.44 3.03
CA PRO A 176 -8.44 -11.97 4.08
C PRO A 176 -7.81 -10.62 3.72
N VAL A 177 -7.67 -9.76 4.72
CA VAL A 177 -7.05 -8.44 4.58
C VAL A 177 -5.85 -8.35 5.52
N VAL A 178 -4.76 -7.80 5.01
CA VAL A 178 -3.54 -7.50 5.75
C VAL A 178 -3.16 -6.05 5.46
N ILE A 179 -3.07 -5.20 6.49
CA ILE A 179 -2.51 -3.85 6.40
C ILE A 179 -1.16 -3.90 7.11
N VAL A 180 -0.12 -3.55 6.41
CA VAL A 180 1.25 -3.51 6.95
C VAL A 180 1.89 -2.17 6.66
N GLY A 181 2.95 -1.83 7.36
CA GLY A 181 3.72 -0.63 7.06
C GLY A 181 4.37 0.01 8.28
N ASP A 182 4.98 1.14 8.02
CA ASP A 182 5.38 2.10 9.02
C ASP A 182 4.21 3.03 9.33
N PHE A 183 3.63 2.84 10.50
CA PHE A 183 2.47 3.63 10.95
C PHE A 183 2.87 4.96 11.58
N ASN A 184 4.16 5.16 11.84
CA ASN A 184 4.70 6.35 12.52
C ASN A 184 3.93 6.73 13.80
N THR A 185 3.30 5.74 14.43
CA THR A 185 2.60 5.85 15.72
C THR A 185 2.68 4.54 16.48
N PRO A 186 2.86 4.54 17.79
CA PRO A 186 2.88 3.30 18.58
C PRO A 186 1.54 2.56 18.57
N SER A 187 1.60 1.27 18.94
CA SER A 187 0.38 0.52 19.20
C SER A 187 -0.22 0.87 20.58
N HIS A 188 -1.54 1.08 20.63
CA HIS A 188 -2.26 1.23 21.92
C HIS A 188 -2.11 0.01 22.83
N LEU A 189 -1.77 -1.16 22.27
CA LEU A 189 -1.50 -2.38 23.03
C LEU A 189 -0.14 -2.36 23.72
N ASP A 190 0.74 -1.42 23.35
CA ASP A 190 2.09 -1.28 23.90
C ASP A 190 2.19 -0.16 24.95
N TRP A 191 1.28 0.83 24.90
CA TRP A 191 1.26 1.97 25.81
C TRP A 191 0.12 1.84 26.83
N THR A 192 0.07 0.73 27.53
CA THR A 192 -0.97 0.42 28.53
C THR A 192 -0.60 0.92 29.93
N ALA A 193 -1.57 0.97 30.82
CA ALA A 193 -1.34 1.34 32.24
C ALA A 193 -0.30 0.41 32.92
N ALA A 194 -0.22 -0.86 32.51
CA ALA A 194 0.76 -1.81 33.03
C ALA A 194 2.19 -1.49 32.60
N MET A 195 2.36 -0.77 31.49
CA MET A 195 3.66 -0.42 30.92
C MET A 195 4.23 0.91 31.47
N ILE A 196 3.44 1.68 32.22
CA ILE A 196 3.90 2.94 32.82
C ILE A 196 5.10 2.67 33.73
N GLY A 197 6.23 3.34 33.42
CA GLY A 197 7.49 3.22 34.17
C GLY A 197 8.27 1.93 33.89
N GLN A 198 7.76 1.01 33.07
CA GLN A 198 8.51 -0.18 32.61
C GLN A 198 9.51 0.17 31.50
N ARG A 199 9.18 1.17 30.68
CA ARG A 199 10.08 1.84 29.74
C ARG A 199 10.05 3.33 30.00
N ALA A 200 11.22 3.99 29.86
CA ALA A 200 11.40 5.37 30.30
C ALA A 200 10.44 6.36 29.61
N GLN A 201 10.14 6.16 28.32
CA GLN A 201 9.26 7.01 27.54
C GLN A 201 7.77 6.80 27.86
N ILE A 202 7.37 5.65 28.43
CA ILE A 202 5.97 5.37 28.75
C ILE A 202 5.63 5.95 30.11
N THR A 203 5.26 7.21 30.14
CA THR A 203 4.86 7.95 31.34
C THR A 203 3.36 7.97 31.55
N ALA A 204 2.58 7.63 30.53
CA ALA A 204 1.12 7.56 30.56
C ALA A 204 0.62 6.42 29.67
N ALA A 205 -0.58 5.89 29.95
CA ALA A 205 -1.30 5.04 29.01
C ALA A 205 -1.93 5.91 27.94
N ILE A 206 -1.78 5.54 26.68
CA ILE A 206 -2.34 6.27 25.55
C ILE A 206 -3.04 5.31 24.61
N ASP A 207 -4.33 5.55 24.36
CA ASP A 207 -5.10 4.90 23.32
C ASP A 207 -4.77 5.56 21.97
N TRP A 208 -3.63 5.18 21.36
CA TRP A 208 -3.17 5.72 20.10
C TRP A 208 -4.25 5.62 19.03
N PRO A 209 -4.76 6.76 18.49
CA PRO A 209 -5.98 6.79 17.67
C PRO A 209 -5.97 5.88 16.47
N VAL A 210 -4.84 5.77 15.76
CA VAL A 210 -4.70 4.95 14.55
C VAL A 210 -4.94 3.47 14.84
N THR A 211 -4.17 2.91 15.78
CA THR A 211 -4.25 1.48 16.11
C THR A 211 -5.53 1.15 16.86
N LYS A 212 -6.07 2.12 17.62
CA LYS A 212 -7.37 1.99 18.26
C LYS A 212 -8.51 1.93 17.24
N ALA A 213 -8.50 2.79 16.21
CA ALA A 213 -9.50 2.78 15.14
C ALA A 213 -9.50 1.45 14.38
N LEU A 214 -8.32 0.90 14.06
CA LEU A 214 -8.19 -0.42 13.44
C LEU A 214 -8.77 -1.52 14.34
N SER A 215 -8.42 -1.53 15.62
CA SER A 215 -8.96 -2.49 16.60
C SER A 215 -10.47 -2.39 16.72
N ASP A 216 -11.04 -1.17 16.78
CA ASP A 216 -12.49 -0.94 16.84
C ASP A 216 -13.21 -1.37 15.56
N ALA A 217 -12.53 -1.35 14.42
CA ALA A 217 -13.02 -1.88 13.15
C ALA A 217 -12.90 -3.41 13.01
N GLY A 218 -12.29 -4.08 14.01
CA GLY A 218 -12.14 -5.54 14.08
C GLY A 218 -10.80 -6.07 13.59
N PHE A 219 -9.84 -5.21 13.25
CA PHE A 219 -8.48 -5.65 12.94
C PHE A 219 -7.78 -6.18 14.19
N THR A 220 -6.91 -7.14 13.98
CA THR A 220 -6.07 -7.74 15.01
C THR A 220 -4.60 -7.43 14.71
N ASP A 221 -3.87 -6.94 15.69
CA ASP A 221 -2.42 -6.77 15.63
C ASP A 221 -1.75 -8.15 15.63
N ALA A 222 -1.13 -8.53 14.50
CA ALA A 222 -0.57 -9.86 14.32
C ALA A 222 0.57 -10.15 15.30
N TYR A 223 1.41 -9.15 15.61
CA TYR A 223 2.50 -9.32 16.55
C TYR A 223 1.98 -9.54 17.97
N ARG A 224 1.02 -8.73 18.43
CA ARG A 224 0.42 -8.87 19.77
C ARG A 224 -0.49 -10.08 19.90
N ALA A 225 -1.07 -10.58 18.82
CA ALA A 225 -1.80 -11.85 18.83
C ALA A 225 -0.88 -13.05 19.16
N VAL A 226 0.38 -12.99 18.72
CA VAL A 226 1.40 -14.02 19.00
C VAL A 226 2.14 -13.73 20.31
N HIS A 227 2.47 -12.48 20.57
CA HIS A 227 3.24 -11.99 21.72
C HIS A 227 2.43 -11.00 22.54
N PRO A 228 1.49 -11.47 23.38
CA PRO A 228 0.52 -10.59 24.07
C PRO A 228 1.12 -9.70 25.15
N ASP A 229 2.32 -10.01 25.66
CA ASP A 229 2.96 -9.25 26.71
C ASP A 229 4.05 -8.31 26.14
N PRO A 230 3.81 -6.98 26.12
CA PRO A 230 4.78 -6.02 25.60
C PRO A 230 6.03 -5.83 26.48
N LEU A 231 6.03 -6.36 27.71
CA LEU A 231 7.20 -6.30 28.58
C LEU A 231 8.23 -7.38 28.22
N THR A 232 7.77 -8.61 27.99
CA THR A 232 8.65 -9.74 27.68
C THR A 232 9.03 -9.83 26.21
N LYS A 233 8.15 -9.35 25.31
CA LYS A 233 8.36 -9.27 23.87
C LYS A 233 7.98 -7.86 23.37
N PRO A 234 8.82 -6.85 23.61
CA PRO A 234 8.51 -5.46 23.23
C PRO A 234 8.34 -5.28 21.73
N GLY A 235 9.13 -5.97 20.89
CA GLY A 235 9.04 -5.91 19.45
C GLY A 235 9.36 -4.54 18.86
N ILE A 236 10.23 -3.76 19.54
CA ILE A 236 10.62 -2.42 19.11
C ILE A 236 11.13 -2.46 17.68
N THR A 237 10.59 -1.56 16.84
CA THR A 237 11.00 -1.48 15.44
C THR A 237 11.73 -0.18 15.13
N TRP A 238 11.51 0.89 15.88
CA TRP A 238 12.18 2.18 15.68
C TRP A 238 12.55 2.82 17.03
N SER A 239 13.69 3.47 17.24
CA SER A 239 14.89 3.35 16.43
C SER A 239 16.03 2.86 17.31
N TYR A 240 16.78 1.87 16.85
CA TYR A 240 18.02 1.46 17.52
C TYR A 240 19.27 2.12 16.91
N GLY A 241 19.10 3.10 16.02
CA GLY A 241 20.20 3.92 15.53
C GLY A 241 20.10 4.39 14.09
N TYR A 242 20.90 5.40 13.78
CA TYR A 242 21.03 6.09 12.51
C TYR A 242 22.48 6.12 11.99
N PRO A 243 23.07 5.02 11.50
CA PRO A 243 22.68 3.61 11.61
C PRO A 243 23.02 3.02 12.98
N PHE A 244 22.51 1.80 13.23
CA PHE A 244 22.88 1.06 14.44
C PHE A 244 24.41 0.97 14.62
N PRO A 245 24.96 1.18 15.85
CA PRO A 245 24.28 1.33 17.15
C PRO A 245 24.15 2.79 17.64
N HIS A 246 24.19 3.78 16.75
CA HIS A 246 24.21 5.21 17.10
C HIS A 246 22.81 5.71 17.43
N VAL A 247 22.28 5.35 18.60
CA VAL A 247 20.98 5.79 19.13
C VAL A 247 21.17 6.89 20.17
N GLU A 248 20.28 7.88 20.17
CA GLU A 248 20.27 8.91 21.20
C GLU A 248 19.88 8.35 22.56
N ALA A 249 20.47 8.90 23.64
CA ALA A 249 20.29 8.36 24.99
C ALA A 249 18.85 8.45 25.53
N ASN A 250 18.03 9.35 24.98
CA ASN A 250 16.64 9.58 25.35
C ASN A 250 15.67 9.16 24.23
N GLU A 251 16.10 8.34 23.27
CA GLU A 251 15.25 7.91 22.15
C GLU A 251 13.97 7.20 22.61
N ALA A 252 12.87 7.53 21.93
CA ALA A 252 11.59 6.87 22.14
C ALA A 252 11.55 5.58 21.31
N LEU A 253 11.98 4.50 21.94
CA LEU A 253 12.02 3.19 21.29
C LEU A 253 10.61 2.59 21.21
N ASP A 254 10.00 2.58 20.03
CA ASP A 254 8.61 2.15 19.86
C ASP A 254 8.47 1.09 18.74
N ARG A 255 7.37 0.36 18.80
CA ARG A 255 6.94 -0.54 17.73
C ARG A 255 5.94 0.23 16.87
N ILE A 256 6.39 0.68 15.71
CA ILE A 256 5.62 1.48 14.75
C ILE A 256 5.47 0.81 13.38
N ASP A 257 6.30 -0.20 13.09
CA ASP A 257 6.12 -1.08 11.93
C ASP A 257 5.20 -2.23 12.31
N LEU A 258 3.99 -2.21 11.76
CA LEU A 258 2.89 -3.04 12.24
C LEU A 258 2.34 -3.93 11.11
N ILE A 259 1.74 -5.07 11.52
CA ILE A 259 0.96 -5.97 10.66
C ILE A 259 -0.41 -6.14 11.30
N GLN A 260 -1.46 -5.63 10.64
CA GLN A 260 -2.84 -5.67 11.07
C GLN A 260 -3.65 -6.60 10.16
N ILE A 261 -4.42 -7.51 10.72
CA ILE A 261 -5.13 -8.55 9.96
C ILE A 261 -6.63 -8.51 10.22
N LEU A 262 -7.44 -8.80 9.18
CA LEU A 262 -8.90 -8.84 9.28
C LEU A 262 -9.49 -9.93 8.37
N GLY A 263 -10.59 -10.55 8.80
CA GLY A 263 -11.29 -11.59 8.05
C GLY A 263 -10.75 -13.00 8.32
N PRO A 264 -10.82 -13.94 7.35
CA PRO A 264 -10.43 -15.33 7.54
C PRO A 264 -8.90 -15.53 7.53
N VAL A 265 -8.23 -14.91 8.49
CA VAL A 265 -6.76 -14.92 8.68
C VAL A 265 -6.42 -14.96 10.16
N LYS A 266 -5.32 -15.65 10.50
CA LYS A 266 -4.81 -15.77 11.86
C LYS A 266 -3.27 -15.69 11.83
N ALA A 267 -2.67 -14.90 12.71
CA ALA A 267 -1.24 -14.90 12.93
C ALA A 267 -0.86 -16.12 13.81
N VAL A 268 0.15 -16.88 13.36
CA VAL A 268 0.67 -18.07 14.09
C VAL A 268 2.11 -17.93 14.51
N ALA A 269 2.87 -17.02 13.86
CA ALA A 269 4.17 -16.56 14.30
C ALA A 269 4.35 -15.09 13.89
N ALA A 270 5.17 -14.37 14.64
CA ALA A 270 5.59 -13.01 14.32
C ALA A 270 7.02 -12.80 14.85
N GLU A 271 7.90 -12.30 14.00
CA GLU A 271 9.35 -12.24 14.25
C GLU A 271 9.87 -10.85 13.88
N ILE A 272 10.84 -10.37 14.64
CA ILE A 272 11.56 -9.12 14.40
C ILE A 272 12.91 -9.41 13.76
N LEU A 273 13.20 -8.75 12.65
CA LEU A 273 14.52 -8.78 12.01
C LEU A 273 15.33 -7.56 12.46
N GLY A 274 16.63 -7.77 12.74
CA GLY A 274 17.53 -6.71 13.18
C GLY A 274 18.97 -7.16 13.30
N ASP A 275 19.84 -6.29 13.82
CA ASP A 275 21.20 -6.69 14.17
C ASP A 275 21.17 -7.63 15.39
N PRO A 276 22.03 -8.66 15.45
CA PRO A 276 22.09 -9.58 16.59
C PRO A 276 22.44 -8.91 17.92
N ALA A 277 23.01 -7.71 17.92
CA ALA A 277 23.28 -6.94 19.13
C ALA A 277 22.06 -6.11 19.61
N MET A 278 21.03 -5.98 18.79
CA MET A 278 19.75 -5.36 19.21
C MET A 278 18.98 -6.35 20.11
N PRO A 279 18.37 -5.87 21.23
CA PRO A 279 17.57 -6.75 22.05
C PRO A 279 16.33 -7.25 21.30
N ASP A 280 15.87 -8.47 21.63
CA ASP A 280 14.66 -9.07 21.07
C ASP A 280 14.69 -9.28 19.55
N THR A 281 15.87 -9.51 18.96
CA THR A 281 16.02 -9.89 17.55
C THR A 281 15.79 -11.38 17.37
N ASP A 282 14.81 -11.74 16.54
CA ASP A 282 14.50 -13.15 16.23
C ASP A 282 15.29 -13.62 15.00
N ILE A 283 15.41 -12.81 13.96
CA ILE A 283 16.17 -13.09 12.75
C ILE A 283 17.28 -12.04 12.60
N ALA A 284 18.53 -12.50 12.60
CA ALA A 284 19.70 -11.63 12.66
C ALA A 284 20.32 -11.37 11.28
N VAL A 285 20.56 -10.11 10.96
CA VAL A 285 21.35 -9.65 9.80
C VAL A 285 22.29 -8.55 10.26
N SER A 286 23.59 -8.63 9.94
CA SER A 286 24.58 -7.65 10.37
C SER A 286 25.56 -7.28 9.25
N PRO A 287 25.94 -6.00 9.09
CA PRO A 287 25.33 -4.86 9.75
C PRO A 287 23.86 -4.71 9.34
N TRP A 288 23.02 -4.18 10.24
CA TRP A 288 21.62 -3.94 9.93
C TRP A 288 21.50 -2.71 8.99
N PRO A 289 20.72 -2.80 7.89
CA PRO A 289 20.78 -1.79 6.83
C PRO A 289 19.87 -0.56 7.02
N SER A 290 19.03 -0.52 8.04
CA SER A 290 18.01 0.52 8.22
C SER A 290 18.03 1.06 9.66
N ASP A 291 17.44 2.22 9.90
CA ASP A 291 17.10 2.75 11.22
C ASP A 291 15.83 2.09 11.80
N HIS A 292 15.00 1.47 10.94
CA HIS A 292 13.91 0.59 11.35
C HIS A 292 14.33 -0.86 11.38
N ARG A 293 13.66 -1.64 12.23
CA ARG A 293 13.68 -3.11 12.20
C ARG A 293 12.49 -3.61 11.40
N ALA A 294 12.66 -4.71 10.68
CA ALA A 294 11.57 -5.31 9.93
C ALA A 294 10.74 -6.27 10.78
N VAL A 295 9.47 -6.42 10.40
CA VAL A 295 8.53 -7.37 11.00
C VAL A 295 8.08 -8.37 9.95
N VAL A 296 8.13 -9.66 10.27
CA VAL A 296 7.53 -10.73 9.45
C VAL A 296 6.53 -11.52 10.27
N ALA A 297 5.32 -11.72 9.71
CA ALA A 297 4.31 -12.57 10.31
C ALA A 297 4.03 -13.79 9.44
N THR A 298 3.94 -14.97 10.09
CA THR A 298 3.39 -16.18 9.46
C THR A 298 1.90 -16.22 9.72
N LEU A 299 1.12 -16.21 8.65
CA LEU A 299 -0.33 -16.14 8.66
C LEU A 299 -0.93 -17.45 8.15
N GLU A 300 -1.88 -18.02 8.88
CA GLU A 300 -2.82 -19.01 8.36
C GLU A 300 -3.97 -18.27 7.69
N VAL A 301 -4.11 -18.40 6.37
CA VAL A 301 -5.13 -17.70 5.58
C VAL A 301 -6.07 -18.69 4.91
N THR A 302 -7.38 -18.39 4.92
CA THR A 302 -8.34 -19.00 4.01
C THR A 302 -8.62 -17.98 2.91
N PRO A 303 -7.96 -18.12 1.74
CA PRO A 303 -8.05 -17.10 0.71
C PRO A 303 -9.46 -17.03 0.11
N GLY A 304 -9.86 -15.82 -0.27
CA GLY A 304 -11.21 -15.52 -0.71
C GLY A 304 -11.31 -15.08 -2.18
N PRO A 305 -12.52 -14.71 -2.62
CA PRO A 305 -12.75 -14.17 -3.96
C PRO A 305 -12.16 -12.77 -4.11
N ALA A 306 -11.95 -12.34 -5.37
CA ALA A 306 -11.66 -10.96 -5.69
C ALA A 306 -12.67 -10.43 -6.72
N PRO A 307 -12.86 -9.11 -6.85
CA PRO A 307 -13.65 -8.52 -7.92
C PRO A 307 -12.98 -8.77 -9.27
N ALA A 308 -13.70 -8.51 -10.35
CA ALA A 308 -13.05 -8.43 -11.66
C ALA A 308 -12.02 -7.31 -11.66
N MET A 309 -10.83 -7.59 -12.22
CA MET A 309 -9.69 -6.65 -12.21
C MET A 309 -9.01 -6.61 -13.56
N VAL A 310 -8.47 -5.45 -13.89
CA VAL A 310 -7.51 -5.24 -14.97
C VAL A 310 -6.40 -4.34 -14.45
N SER A 311 -5.15 -4.76 -14.60
CA SER A 311 -4.02 -4.11 -13.95
C SER A 311 -2.87 -3.94 -14.93
N PRO A 312 -2.65 -2.75 -15.50
CA PRO A 312 -1.38 -2.42 -16.14
C PRO A 312 -0.24 -2.58 -15.14
N MET A 313 0.79 -3.37 -15.53
CA MET A 313 1.93 -3.67 -14.64
C MET A 313 2.79 -2.45 -14.34
N LYS A 314 2.68 -1.40 -15.18
CA LYS A 314 3.31 -0.08 -15.00
C LYS A 314 2.29 1.01 -15.31
N ARG A 315 2.25 2.04 -14.49
CA ARG A 315 1.41 3.22 -14.72
C ARG A 315 1.89 4.03 -15.92
N GLY A 316 3.21 4.17 -16.12
CA GLY A 316 3.79 4.88 -17.24
C GLY A 316 4.70 3.96 -18.08
N VAL A 317 4.46 3.87 -19.38
CA VAL A 317 5.31 3.18 -20.36
C VAL A 317 5.84 4.17 -21.38
N MET A 318 7.03 3.92 -21.93
CA MET A 318 7.55 4.76 -23.02
C MET A 318 6.89 4.38 -24.34
N ALA A 319 6.67 5.36 -25.21
CA ALA A 319 6.18 5.11 -26.55
C ALA A 319 7.10 4.13 -27.30
N GLY A 320 6.53 3.04 -27.77
CA GLY A 320 7.25 1.93 -28.42
C GLY A 320 7.50 0.72 -27.50
N ASP A 321 7.45 0.89 -26.19
CA ASP A 321 7.48 -0.24 -25.26
C ASP A 321 6.12 -0.97 -25.24
N ALA A 322 6.12 -2.20 -24.72
CA ALA A 322 4.87 -2.90 -24.47
C ALA A 322 4.23 -2.42 -23.14
N VAL A 323 2.90 -2.38 -23.13
CA VAL A 323 2.13 -2.34 -21.87
C VAL A 323 1.64 -3.75 -21.56
N ASP A 324 2.12 -4.29 -20.46
CA ASP A 324 1.70 -5.57 -19.92
C ASP A 324 0.52 -5.37 -19.00
N VAL A 325 -0.57 -6.10 -19.23
CA VAL A 325 -1.82 -5.96 -18.48
C VAL A 325 -2.21 -7.32 -17.92
N ARG A 326 -2.35 -7.38 -16.59
CA ARG A 326 -2.95 -8.52 -15.90
C ARG A 326 -4.46 -8.34 -15.82
N PHE A 327 -5.20 -9.45 -15.85
CA PHE A 327 -6.64 -9.42 -15.62
C PHE A 327 -7.10 -10.62 -14.79
N HIS A 328 -8.21 -10.43 -14.10
CA HIS A 328 -8.95 -11.45 -13.37
C HIS A 328 -10.44 -11.21 -13.56
N GLY A 329 -11.16 -12.24 -14.03
CA GLY A 329 -12.63 -12.25 -14.00
C GLY A 329 -13.12 -12.68 -12.62
N ALA A 330 -14.21 -12.11 -12.14
CA ALA A 330 -14.80 -12.47 -10.85
C ALA A 330 -15.44 -13.88 -10.83
N THR A 331 -14.77 -14.86 -11.45
CA THR A 331 -15.15 -16.28 -11.49
C THR A 331 -14.17 -17.09 -10.66
N GLU A 332 -14.57 -18.29 -10.25
CA GLU A 332 -13.77 -19.15 -9.37
C GLU A 332 -12.38 -19.47 -9.96
N ASP A 333 -12.26 -19.55 -11.29
CA ASP A 333 -11.00 -19.80 -12.01
C ASP A 333 -10.35 -18.52 -12.56
N GLY A 334 -10.91 -17.35 -12.27
CA GLY A 334 -10.41 -16.04 -12.73
C GLY A 334 -10.57 -15.75 -14.22
N ARG A 335 -11.25 -16.62 -14.95
CA ARG A 335 -11.42 -16.49 -16.40
C ARG A 335 -12.61 -15.61 -16.76
N VAL A 336 -12.50 -14.95 -17.89
CA VAL A 336 -13.62 -14.32 -18.57
C VAL A 336 -13.80 -15.06 -19.90
N GLN A 337 -14.80 -15.95 -19.97
CA GLN A 337 -15.04 -16.72 -21.18
C GLN A 337 -15.46 -15.79 -22.31
N ASP A 338 -14.78 -15.93 -23.46
CA ASP A 338 -15.01 -15.13 -24.67
C ASP A 338 -14.95 -13.60 -24.46
N GLY A 339 -14.32 -13.19 -23.35
CA GLY A 339 -14.06 -11.79 -23.03
C GLY A 339 -12.81 -11.24 -23.72
N ARG A 340 -12.52 -9.98 -23.46
CA ARG A 340 -11.36 -9.30 -24.02
C ARG A 340 -10.79 -8.26 -23.07
N VAL A 341 -9.51 -7.98 -23.20
CA VAL A 341 -8.88 -6.76 -22.68
C VAL A 341 -8.75 -5.77 -23.83
N ALA A 342 -9.24 -4.56 -23.62
CA ALA A 342 -9.25 -3.48 -24.60
C ALA A 342 -8.38 -2.31 -24.11
N LEU A 343 -7.57 -1.72 -24.99
CA LEU A 343 -6.92 -0.43 -24.75
C LEU A 343 -7.78 0.69 -25.33
N LEU A 344 -8.00 1.74 -24.56
CA LEU A 344 -8.90 2.84 -24.85
C LEU A 344 -8.17 4.19 -24.66
N PRO A 345 -8.56 5.27 -25.34
CA PRO A 345 -8.26 6.60 -24.85
C PRO A 345 -8.82 6.76 -23.44
N ALA A 346 -8.21 7.58 -22.59
CA ALA A 346 -8.71 7.82 -21.22
C ALA A 346 -10.20 8.22 -21.23
N GLY A 347 -11.03 7.49 -20.47
CA GLY A 347 -12.48 7.66 -20.45
C GLY A 347 -13.20 7.20 -21.75
N GLY A 348 -12.51 6.51 -22.66
CA GLY A 348 -13.06 6.04 -23.92
C GLY A 348 -14.10 4.92 -23.78
N ASP A 349 -14.93 4.75 -24.82
CA ASP A 349 -15.97 3.73 -24.89
C ASP A 349 -15.35 2.35 -25.25
N VAL A 350 -15.70 1.30 -24.50
CA VAL A 350 -15.30 -0.08 -24.75
C VAL A 350 -15.75 -0.63 -26.11
N ALA A 351 -16.75 0.01 -26.74
CA ALA A 351 -17.20 -0.33 -28.09
C ALA A 351 -16.25 0.18 -29.21
N ALA A 352 -15.33 1.12 -28.90
CA ALA A 352 -14.40 1.71 -29.84
C ALA A 352 -12.92 1.59 -29.38
N PRO A 353 -12.39 0.38 -29.16
CA PRO A 353 -11.05 0.18 -28.65
C PRO A 353 -9.98 0.54 -29.69
N LEU A 354 -8.83 1.02 -29.22
CA LEU A 354 -7.62 1.23 -30.01
C LEU A 354 -6.90 -0.10 -30.32
N ALA A 355 -6.93 -1.02 -29.37
CA ALA A 355 -6.40 -2.37 -29.51
C ALA A 355 -7.19 -3.35 -28.63
N THR A 356 -7.22 -4.61 -29.01
CA THR A 356 -7.96 -5.66 -28.30
C THR A 356 -7.20 -6.97 -28.34
N LEU A 357 -7.13 -7.67 -27.20
CA LEU A 357 -6.71 -9.06 -27.09
C LEU A 357 -7.81 -9.87 -26.39
N TYR A 358 -8.12 -11.06 -26.92
CA TYR A 358 -9.18 -11.92 -26.38
C TYR A 358 -8.65 -12.84 -25.30
N THR A 359 -9.42 -12.99 -24.22
CA THR A 359 -9.04 -13.70 -22.99
C THR A 359 -8.87 -15.21 -23.15
N ASN A 360 -9.46 -15.82 -24.16
CA ASN A 360 -9.36 -17.25 -24.44
C ASN A 360 -8.15 -17.65 -25.33
N ASN A 361 -7.32 -16.69 -25.74
CA ASN A 361 -6.06 -16.95 -26.44
C ASN A 361 -4.92 -17.40 -25.53
N GLY A 362 -5.10 -17.38 -24.22
CA GLY A 362 -4.12 -17.79 -23.22
C GLY A 362 -4.38 -19.22 -22.74
N THR A 363 -3.46 -20.13 -23.03
CA THR A 363 -3.42 -21.47 -22.43
C THR A 363 -2.89 -21.43 -21.01
N ASP A 364 -2.33 -20.29 -20.58
CA ASP A 364 -1.74 -20.09 -19.27
C ASP A 364 -2.72 -19.35 -18.34
N ARG A 365 -2.73 -19.80 -17.08
CA ARG A 365 -3.37 -19.11 -15.94
C ARG A 365 -2.81 -17.72 -15.67
N ALA A 366 -1.67 -17.38 -16.23
CA ALA A 366 -1.14 -16.04 -16.20
C ALA A 366 -2.03 -15.18 -17.08
N SER A 367 -3.11 -14.66 -16.50
CA SER A 367 -3.96 -13.59 -17.02
C SER A 367 -3.13 -12.33 -17.38
N LEU A 368 -2.11 -12.50 -18.21
CA LEU A 368 -1.18 -11.47 -18.63
C LEU A 368 -1.28 -11.32 -20.15
N MET A 369 -1.53 -10.09 -20.59
CA MET A 369 -1.56 -9.71 -22.01
C MET A 369 -0.59 -8.58 -22.26
N SER A 370 0.11 -8.62 -23.39
CA SER A 370 1.09 -7.61 -23.78
C SER A 370 0.61 -6.87 -25.02
N PHE A 371 0.51 -5.55 -24.94
CA PHE A 371 0.08 -4.69 -26.04
C PHE A 371 1.23 -3.79 -26.48
N GLY A 372 1.49 -3.73 -27.79
CA GLY A 372 2.44 -2.76 -28.34
C GLY A 372 1.89 -1.34 -28.30
N THR A 373 2.72 -0.37 -27.91
CA THR A 373 2.34 1.05 -27.84
C THR A 373 2.86 1.90 -29.01
N ALA A 374 3.51 1.29 -30.00
CA ALA A 374 4.15 2.01 -31.11
C ALA A 374 3.20 2.91 -31.93
N THR A 375 1.90 2.60 -31.94
CA THR A 375 0.86 3.37 -32.63
C THR A 375 0.11 4.33 -31.71
N LEU A 376 0.40 4.31 -30.42
CA LEU A 376 -0.25 5.20 -29.44
C LEU A 376 0.54 6.52 -29.34
N ALA A 377 -0.16 7.63 -29.43
CA ALA A 377 0.43 8.93 -29.13
C ALA A 377 0.74 9.04 -27.63
N PRO A 378 1.71 9.88 -27.21
CA PRO A 378 1.86 10.20 -25.80
C PRO A 378 0.57 10.78 -25.22
N GLY A 379 0.14 10.25 -24.05
CA GLY A 379 -1.10 10.66 -23.40
C GLY A 379 -1.62 9.63 -22.41
N ALA A 380 -2.79 9.91 -21.85
CA ALA A 380 -3.50 9.05 -20.92
C ALA A 380 -4.40 8.03 -21.65
N TYR A 381 -4.41 6.81 -21.15
CA TYR A 381 -5.16 5.68 -21.68
C TYR A 381 -5.77 4.85 -20.58
N ASP A 382 -6.72 3.98 -20.94
CA ASP A 382 -7.29 2.98 -20.07
C ASP A 382 -7.10 1.58 -20.66
N ALA A 383 -6.85 0.60 -19.78
CA ALA A 383 -7.09 -0.80 -20.06
C ALA A 383 -8.44 -1.19 -19.47
N ALA A 384 -9.29 -1.87 -20.23
CA ALA A 384 -10.60 -2.34 -19.79
C ALA A 384 -10.75 -3.85 -20.00
N LEU A 385 -11.26 -4.55 -18.99
CA LEU A 385 -11.71 -5.93 -19.09
C LEU A 385 -13.18 -5.93 -19.48
N VAL A 386 -13.53 -6.63 -20.54
CA VAL A 386 -14.87 -6.65 -21.13
C VAL A 386 -15.30 -8.10 -21.32
N ASP A 387 -16.54 -8.43 -20.94
CA ASP A 387 -17.11 -9.77 -21.09
C ASP A 387 -17.57 -10.07 -22.54
N SER A 388 -18.15 -11.27 -22.75
CA SER A 388 -18.69 -11.73 -24.03
C SER A 388 -19.86 -10.88 -24.55
N ASP A 389 -20.62 -10.27 -23.64
CA ASP A 389 -21.79 -9.42 -23.97
C ASP A 389 -21.40 -7.97 -24.25
N GLY A 390 -20.12 -7.64 -24.11
CA GLY A 390 -19.57 -6.31 -24.32
C GLY A 390 -19.67 -5.40 -23.09
N GLN A 391 -20.02 -5.95 -21.93
CA GLN A 391 -20.07 -5.21 -20.68
C GLN A 391 -18.68 -5.01 -20.12
N GLU A 392 -18.38 -3.80 -19.67
CA GLU A 392 -17.14 -3.50 -18.94
C GLU A 392 -17.22 -4.08 -17.52
N LEU A 393 -16.24 -4.91 -17.18
CA LEU A 393 -16.10 -5.54 -15.86
C LEU A 393 -15.13 -4.77 -14.94
N ALA A 394 -14.07 -4.22 -15.53
CA ALA A 394 -13.05 -3.46 -14.79
C ALA A 394 -12.31 -2.52 -15.74
N ARG A 395 -11.76 -1.44 -15.20
CA ARG A 395 -10.96 -0.44 -15.92
C ARG A 395 -9.79 0.03 -15.05
N ALA A 396 -8.63 0.29 -15.67
CA ALA A 396 -7.48 0.87 -14.99
C ALA A 396 -6.71 1.82 -15.91
N PRO A 397 -6.26 2.98 -15.41
CA PRO A 397 -5.53 3.95 -16.21
C PRO A 397 -4.06 3.57 -16.37
N PHE A 398 -3.47 3.99 -17.49
CA PHE A 398 -2.03 4.01 -17.73
C PHE A 398 -1.67 5.19 -18.66
N TRP A 399 -0.37 5.50 -18.77
CA TRP A 399 0.12 6.59 -19.59
C TRP A 399 1.18 6.10 -20.56
N VAL A 400 1.11 6.59 -21.82
CA VAL A 400 2.20 6.48 -22.78
C VAL A 400 2.98 7.79 -22.75
N ARG A 401 4.27 7.74 -22.38
CA ARG A 401 5.16 8.89 -22.32
C ARG A 401 5.95 8.98 -23.64
N ALA A 402 6.24 10.19 -24.10
CA ALA A 402 7.08 10.37 -25.27
C ALA A 402 8.51 9.86 -25.00
N ALA A 403 9.14 9.25 -26.00
CA ALA A 403 10.49 8.73 -25.85
C ALA A 403 11.47 9.85 -25.51
N GLY A 404 12.28 9.64 -24.46
CA GLY A 404 13.30 10.60 -24.00
C GLY A 404 12.76 11.74 -23.14
N THR A 405 11.47 11.80 -22.81
CA THR A 405 10.93 12.79 -21.86
C THR A 405 11.48 12.56 -20.45
N ARG A 406 11.55 13.65 -19.69
CA ARG A 406 11.91 13.66 -18.26
C ARG A 406 10.78 14.26 -17.47
N PRO A 407 10.65 13.88 -16.19
CA PRO A 407 9.71 14.53 -15.28
C PRO A 407 9.86 16.05 -15.30
N SER A 408 8.74 16.74 -15.24
CA SER A 408 8.68 18.21 -15.20
C SER A 408 7.64 18.67 -14.21
N VAL A 409 7.85 19.87 -13.64
CA VAL A 409 6.90 20.58 -12.80
C VAL A 409 6.93 22.05 -13.17
N ALA A 410 5.77 22.71 -13.12
CA ALA A 410 5.63 24.13 -13.41
C ALA A 410 4.49 24.73 -12.60
N THR A 411 4.56 26.05 -12.38
CA THR A 411 3.45 26.85 -11.87
C THR A 411 2.81 27.62 -13.03
N ASP A 412 1.51 27.93 -12.94
CA ASP A 412 0.78 28.67 -13.98
C ASP A 412 1.26 30.11 -14.14
N LYS A 413 1.93 30.67 -13.12
CA LYS A 413 2.53 32.00 -13.13
C LYS A 413 3.92 31.97 -12.46
N ALA A 414 4.77 32.95 -12.81
CA ALA A 414 6.05 33.13 -12.14
C ALA A 414 5.94 33.98 -10.86
N SER A 415 4.81 34.67 -10.64
CA SER A 415 4.60 35.56 -9.48
C SER A 415 3.12 35.64 -9.12
N TYR A 416 2.83 35.62 -7.84
CA TYR A 416 1.49 35.63 -7.24
C TYR A 416 1.37 36.76 -6.22
N ALA A 417 0.14 37.26 -6.03
CA ALA A 417 -0.17 38.09 -4.87
C ALA A 417 -0.30 37.17 -3.61
N SER A 418 -0.05 37.74 -2.41
CA SER A 418 -0.27 36.99 -1.17
C SER A 418 -1.73 36.49 -1.08
N GLY A 419 -1.89 35.17 -0.82
CA GLY A 419 -3.19 34.48 -0.76
C GLY A 419 -3.82 34.17 -2.12
N GLU A 420 -3.16 34.47 -3.24
CA GLU A 420 -3.57 34.03 -4.56
C GLU A 420 -3.30 32.52 -4.73
N ALA A 421 -4.28 31.78 -5.27
CA ALA A 421 -4.13 30.37 -5.54
C ALA A 421 -3.04 30.09 -6.60
N ILE A 422 -2.21 29.08 -6.36
CA ILE A 422 -1.10 28.67 -7.20
C ILE A 422 -1.46 27.36 -7.86
N THR A 423 -1.56 27.32 -9.19
CA THR A 423 -1.75 26.07 -9.91
C THR A 423 -0.40 25.47 -10.24
N VAL A 424 -0.09 24.32 -9.63
CA VAL A 424 1.09 23.52 -9.94
C VAL A 424 0.69 22.41 -10.92
N THR A 425 1.45 22.22 -11.97
CA THR A 425 1.28 21.14 -12.95
C THR A 425 2.52 20.29 -13.04
N TRP A 426 2.36 18.97 -13.20
CA TRP A 426 3.46 18.06 -13.45
C TRP A 426 3.18 17.17 -14.66
N ALA A 427 4.24 16.67 -15.28
CA ALA A 427 4.15 15.72 -16.39
C ALA A 427 5.34 14.75 -16.37
N ASP A 428 5.13 13.57 -16.96
CA ASP A 428 6.11 12.50 -17.10
C ASP A 428 6.70 11.99 -15.77
N ALA A 429 5.99 12.17 -14.65
CA ALA A 429 6.35 11.56 -13.37
C ALA A 429 6.41 10.02 -13.49
N PRO A 430 7.18 9.31 -12.64
CA PRO A 430 7.23 7.84 -12.66
C PRO A 430 5.88 7.17 -12.40
N GLY A 431 5.00 7.83 -11.64
CA GLY A 431 3.69 7.30 -11.23
C GLY A 431 3.79 6.36 -10.04
N ASN A 432 4.81 6.50 -9.19
CA ASN A 432 4.86 5.82 -7.91
C ASN A 432 3.77 6.38 -6.98
N ARG A 433 3.31 5.54 -6.04
CA ARG A 433 2.23 5.94 -5.12
C ARG A 433 2.63 7.17 -4.28
N PHE A 434 3.87 7.23 -3.87
CA PHE A 434 4.41 8.25 -3.01
C PHE A 434 5.26 9.31 -3.74
N ASP A 435 5.14 9.45 -5.08
CA ASP A 435 5.67 10.64 -5.75
C ASP A 435 4.96 11.88 -5.20
N TRP A 436 5.70 12.95 -4.91
CA TRP A 436 5.15 14.10 -4.20
C TRP A 436 5.70 15.46 -4.68
N LEU A 437 4.95 16.52 -4.39
CA LEU A 437 5.33 17.91 -4.61
C LEU A 437 5.72 18.51 -3.27
N GLY A 438 6.90 19.12 -3.19
CA GLY A 438 7.36 19.91 -2.05
C GLY A 438 7.43 21.38 -2.38
N ILE A 439 7.06 22.25 -1.42
CA ILE A 439 7.27 23.70 -1.48
C ILE A 439 8.44 24.05 -0.56
N TYR A 440 9.43 24.71 -1.10
CA TYR A 440 10.69 25.06 -0.43
C TYR A 440 10.95 26.57 -0.49
N ALA A 441 11.77 27.09 0.44
CA ALA A 441 12.42 28.36 0.20
C ALA A 441 13.27 28.25 -1.07
N LYS A 442 13.33 29.32 -1.87
CA LYS A 442 14.10 29.32 -3.12
C LYS A 442 15.57 28.97 -2.86
N ASP A 443 16.11 28.13 -3.75
CA ASP A 443 17.51 27.71 -3.74
C ASP A 443 17.92 26.97 -2.43
N ASP A 444 16.99 26.48 -1.64
CA ASP A 444 17.32 25.65 -0.47
C ASP A 444 18.06 24.38 -0.93
N PRO A 445 19.29 24.14 -0.44
CA PRO A 445 20.07 22.99 -0.85
C PRO A 445 19.58 21.67 -0.23
N ALA A 446 18.80 21.73 0.85
CA ALA A 446 18.30 20.56 1.56
C ALA A 446 16.97 20.10 0.96
N GLU A 447 16.90 18.84 0.54
CA GLU A 447 15.68 18.28 -0.05
C GLU A 447 14.68 17.83 1.02
N ASP A 448 15.09 17.75 2.29
CA ASP A 448 14.27 17.44 3.47
C ASP A 448 13.70 18.69 4.16
N ASN A 449 14.09 19.91 3.76
CA ASN A 449 13.65 21.17 4.36
C ASN A 449 12.43 21.79 3.64
N TYR A 450 11.43 20.96 3.31
CA TYR A 450 10.19 21.45 2.71
C TYR A 450 9.30 22.15 3.76
N GLN A 451 8.53 23.13 3.30
CA GLN A 451 7.53 23.82 4.12
C GLN A 451 6.16 23.15 4.01
N TYR A 452 5.84 22.59 2.84
CA TYR A 452 4.60 21.86 2.55
C TYR A 452 4.91 20.73 1.59
N PHE A 453 4.13 19.64 1.69
CA PHE A 453 4.22 18.51 0.75
C PHE A 453 2.85 17.97 0.38
N PHE A 454 2.72 17.39 -0.82
CA PHE A 454 1.47 16.84 -1.36
C PHE A 454 1.77 15.66 -2.28
N TYR A 455 1.21 14.50 -2.00
CA TYR A 455 1.35 13.34 -2.89
C TYR A 455 0.61 13.57 -4.22
N VAL A 456 1.20 13.08 -5.33
CA VAL A 456 0.58 13.15 -6.67
C VAL A 456 -0.27 11.91 -7.00
N ASN A 457 -0.46 11.01 -6.04
CA ASN A 457 -1.41 9.89 -6.05
C ASN A 457 -1.27 8.95 -7.27
N SER A 458 -0.05 8.46 -7.54
CA SER A 458 0.25 7.56 -8.66
C SER A 458 -0.03 8.14 -10.05
N THR A 459 -0.21 9.44 -10.20
CA THR A 459 -0.43 10.07 -11.50
C THR A 459 0.88 10.39 -12.20
N VAL A 460 0.96 10.08 -13.50
CA VAL A 460 2.11 10.42 -14.34
C VAL A 460 2.08 11.89 -14.75
N SER A 461 0.88 12.47 -14.89
CA SER A 461 0.68 13.88 -15.18
C SER A 461 -0.59 14.37 -14.49
N GLY A 462 -0.57 15.62 -14.04
CA GLY A 462 -1.70 16.19 -13.33
C GLY A 462 -1.52 17.66 -12.97
N SER A 463 -2.43 18.16 -12.16
CA SER A 463 -2.38 19.50 -11.59
C SER A 463 -2.96 19.52 -10.17
N LEU A 464 -2.45 20.44 -9.36
CA LEU A 464 -2.88 20.70 -8.00
C LEU A 464 -3.00 22.21 -7.80
N VAL A 465 -4.08 22.64 -7.14
CA VAL A 465 -4.27 24.05 -6.79
C VAL A 465 -3.93 24.23 -5.32
N LEU A 466 -2.84 24.96 -5.05
CA LEU A 466 -2.43 25.33 -3.70
C LEU A 466 -3.13 26.65 -3.33
N ASP A 467 -4.09 26.56 -2.49
CA ASP A 467 -4.80 27.70 -1.90
C ASP A 467 -4.66 27.70 -0.38
N LYS A 468 -5.22 28.69 0.28
CA LYS A 468 -5.15 28.84 1.74
C LYS A 468 -5.77 27.67 2.50
N ASP A 469 -6.79 27.01 1.89
CA ASP A 469 -7.48 25.89 2.57
C ASP A 469 -6.60 24.62 2.56
N MET A 470 -5.79 24.47 1.49
CA MET A 470 -4.82 23.39 1.36
C MET A 470 -3.52 23.65 2.14
N LEU A 471 -3.07 24.90 2.19
CA LEU A 471 -1.85 25.30 2.88
C LEU A 471 -2.07 25.62 4.38
N GLY A 472 -3.32 25.72 4.82
CA GLY A 472 -3.69 26.16 6.18
C GLY A 472 -3.59 27.69 6.36
N ASP A 473 -2.74 28.37 5.60
CA ASP A 473 -2.62 29.83 5.56
C ASP A 473 -2.04 30.26 4.18
N ALA A 474 -2.00 31.56 3.92
CA ALA A 474 -1.35 32.11 2.73
C ALA A 474 0.18 31.99 2.85
N LEU A 475 0.84 31.62 1.75
CA LEU A 475 2.30 31.70 1.70
C LEU A 475 2.76 33.15 1.94
N PRO A 476 3.71 33.38 2.85
CA PRO A 476 4.30 34.69 3.07
C PRO A 476 4.94 35.26 1.79
N PRO A 477 5.07 36.61 1.66
CA PRO A 477 5.86 37.16 0.59
C PRO A 477 7.30 36.62 0.60
N GLY A 478 7.76 36.12 -0.56
CA GLY A 478 9.06 35.47 -0.69
C GLY A 478 9.24 34.80 -2.05
N ASP A 479 10.42 34.26 -2.26
CA ASP A 479 10.76 33.41 -3.40
C ASP A 479 10.76 31.96 -2.98
N TYR A 480 10.19 31.10 -3.82
CA TYR A 480 9.95 29.69 -3.55
C TYR A 480 10.35 28.80 -4.72
N ASP A 481 10.62 27.54 -4.40
CA ASP A 481 10.71 26.45 -5.36
C ASP A 481 9.57 25.45 -5.11
N VAL A 482 8.90 24.99 -6.17
CA VAL A 482 8.14 23.75 -6.16
C VAL A 482 9.00 22.64 -6.75
N ARG A 483 9.11 21.51 -6.06
CA ARG A 483 9.91 20.35 -6.48
C ARG A 483 9.02 19.13 -6.59
N LEU A 484 9.16 18.38 -7.69
CA LEU A 484 8.58 17.05 -7.83
C LEU A 484 9.59 16.04 -7.32
N MET A 485 9.22 15.26 -6.33
CA MET A 485 10.05 14.32 -5.60
C MET A 485 9.60 12.90 -5.86
N ARG A 486 10.51 11.94 -5.73
CA ARG A 486 10.27 10.53 -6.08
C ARG A 486 9.96 9.69 -4.85
N ASP A 487 8.82 9.01 -4.84
CA ASP A 487 8.48 7.82 -4.04
C ASP A 487 8.85 7.95 -2.55
N ASP A 488 8.37 9.01 -1.90
CA ASP A 488 8.66 9.36 -0.50
C ASP A 488 10.13 9.71 -0.21
N ALA A 489 10.95 9.76 -1.25
CA ALA A 489 12.37 10.06 -1.13
C ALA A 489 12.65 11.54 -1.24
N TYR A 490 13.79 11.95 -0.72
CA TYR A 490 14.38 13.26 -0.94
C TYR A 490 15.17 13.32 -2.26
N MET A 491 14.64 12.64 -3.30
CA MET A 491 15.22 12.64 -4.65
C MET A 491 14.40 13.51 -5.57
N ARG A 492 14.93 14.68 -5.90
CA ARG A 492 14.29 15.63 -6.83
C ARG A 492 14.30 15.12 -8.27
N LEU A 493 13.11 15.02 -8.86
CA LEU A 493 12.89 14.70 -10.27
C LEU A 493 12.85 15.95 -11.16
N ALA A 494 12.22 17.02 -10.68
CA ALA A 494 12.07 18.28 -11.37
C ALA A 494 11.86 19.44 -10.38
N GLY A 495 12.02 20.68 -10.84
CA GLY A 495 11.79 21.86 -10.02
C GLY A 495 11.45 23.09 -10.85
N ALA A 496 10.65 24.00 -10.28
CA ALA A 496 10.33 25.32 -10.84
C ALA A 496 10.26 26.36 -9.73
N SER A 497 10.72 27.58 -10.02
CA SER A 497 10.70 28.69 -9.07
C SER A 497 9.53 29.63 -9.33
N PHE A 498 8.99 30.21 -8.26
CA PHE A 498 7.95 31.24 -8.29
C PHE A 498 8.14 32.22 -7.13
N SER A 499 7.42 33.35 -7.16
CA SER A 499 7.45 34.36 -6.09
C SER A 499 6.06 34.73 -5.61
N VAL A 500 5.93 35.05 -4.33
CA VAL A 500 4.73 35.63 -3.70
C VAL A 500 5.08 37.06 -3.28
N LYS A 501 4.22 38.06 -3.61
CA LYS A 501 4.46 39.49 -3.36
C LYS A 501 3.46 40.07 -2.38
#